data_df04b0b6b8814bc24e51f2115680b500
#
_entry.id   df04b0b6b8814bc24e51f2115680b500
#
_cell.length_a   1.000
_cell.length_b   1.000
_cell.length_c   1.000
_cell.angle_alpha   90.00
_cell.angle_beta   90.00
_cell.angle_gamma   90.00
#
_symmetry.space_group_name_H-M   'P 1'
#
loop_
_entity.id
_entity.type
_entity.pdbx_description
1 polymer ?
#
loop_
_entity_poly.entity_id
_entity_poly.type
_entity_poly.pdbx_seq_one_letter_code
_entity_poly.pdbx_strand_id
1 'polypeptide(L)'
;MSGVLASRRNRLIGVLLVATIAISALAISSARSSLSYYVTPEEFAQEIDPVGHRWRVGGRVVDGTIVEEGGRPVRFDIAGEAGERMTISYPDGAIPNLFGPNAFVVVEGLAAGPGVIDASSVIIKHEDEFLTGTPTPTS
;
A
#
# COMPACT_ATOMS: atom_id res chain seq x y z
N MET A 1 -48.50 22.03 -25.33
CA MET A 1 -47.10 22.36 -25.15
C MET A 1 -46.46 21.45 -24.13
N SER A 2 -46.24 20.28 -24.59
CA SER A 2 -45.49 19.30 -23.83
C SER A 2 -44.03 19.72 -23.58
N GLY A 3 -43.53 20.74 -24.32
CA GLY A 3 -42.14 21.14 -24.27
C GLY A 3 -41.68 21.74 -22.94
N VAL A 4 -42.55 22.48 -22.25
CA VAL A 4 -42.16 23.12 -20.99
C VAL A 4 -42.08 22.11 -19.86
N LEU A 5 -43.05 21.21 -19.78
CA LEU A 5 -43.02 20.14 -18.77
C LEU A 5 -41.95 19.09 -19.07
N ALA A 6 -41.80 18.76 -20.35
CA ALA A 6 -40.74 17.87 -20.79
C ALA A 6 -39.36 18.48 -20.54
N SER A 7 -39.25 19.79 -20.73
CA SER A 7 -37.98 20.50 -20.45
C SER A 7 -37.61 20.46 -18.96
N ARG A 8 -38.57 20.66 -18.05
CA ARG A 8 -38.34 20.57 -16.63
C ARG A 8 -37.92 19.15 -16.22
N ARG A 9 -38.67 18.17 -16.73
CA ARG A 9 -38.36 16.77 -16.45
C ARG A 9 -37.00 16.39 -17.01
N ASN A 10 -36.71 16.82 -18.20
CA ASN A 10 -35.43 16.54 -18.85
C ASN A 10 -34.27 17.21 -18.13
N ARG A 11 -34.48 18.43 -17.60
CA ARG A 11 -33.47 19.10 -16.77
C ARG A 11 -33.21 18.36 -15.47
N LEU A 12 -34.28 17.92 -14.83
CA LEU A 12 -34.14 17.16 -13.57
C LEU A 12 -33.43 15.84 -13.80
N ILE A 13 -33.78 15.15 -14.86
CA ILE A 13 -33.12 13.89 -15.24
C ILE A 13 -31.64 14.15 -15.58
N GLY A 14 -31.36 15.22 -16.33
CA GLY A 14 -29.99 15.59 -16.67
C GLY A 14 -29.15 15.92 -15.43
N VAL A 15 -29.69 16.70 -14.51
CA VAL A 15 -29.01 17.04 -13.26
C VAL A 15 -28.77 15.77 -12.42
N LEU A 16 -29.77 14.92 -12.33
CA LEU A 16 -29.66 13.67 -11.60
C LEU A 16 -28.58 12.75 -12.19
N LEU A 17 -28.54 12.64 -13.50
CA LEU A 17 -27.53 11.86 -14.21
C LEU A 17 -26.12 12.41 -13.96
N VAL A 18 -25.95 13.72 -14.10
CA VAL A 18 -24.65 14.36 -13.86
C VAL A 18 -24.21 14.17 -12.41
N ALA A 19 -25.13 14.36 -11.47
CA ALA A 19 -24.84 14.14 -10.05
C ALA A 19 -24.44 12.69 -9.77
N THR A 20 -25.14 11.73 -10.35
CA THR A 20 -24.83 10.31 -10.19
C THR A 20 -23.46 9.96 -10.75
N ILE A 21 -23.14 10.47 -11.93
CA ILE A 21 -21.83 10.27 -12.57
C ILE A 21 -20.73 10.88 -11.71
N ALA A 22 -20.92 12.10 -11.22
CA ALA A 22 -19.94 12.79 -10.41
C ALA A 22 -19.69 12.06 -9.08
N ILE A 23 -20.74 11.61 -8.41
CA ILE A 23 -20.62 10.85 -7.16
C ILE A 23 -19.94 9.52 -7.41
N SER A 24 -20.29 8.83 -8.48
CA SER A 24 -19.66 7.55 -8.85
C SER A 24 -18.17 7.72 -9.16
N ALA A 25 -17.83 8.77 -9.89
CA ALA A 25 -16.43 9.07 -10.22
C ALA A 25 -15.62 9.38 -8.96
N LEU A 26 -16.19 10.15 -8.02
CA LEU A 26 -15.54 10.44 -6.75
C LEU A 26 -15.38 9.18 -5.90
N ALA A 27 -16.39 8.33 -5.85
CA ALA A 27 -16.35 7.09 -5.10
C ALA A 27 -15.27 6.15 -5.64
N ILE A 28 -15.18 6.00 -6.95
CA ILE A 28 -14.18 5.16 -7.60
C ILE A 28 -12.78 5.73 -7.37
N SER A 29 -12.61 7.03 -7.51
CA SER A 29 -11.34 7.70 -7.29
C SER A 29 -10.87 7.56 -5.84
N SER A 30 -11.78 7.73 -4.90
CA SER A 30 -11.50 7.56 -3.48
C SER A 30 -11.14 6.12 -3.14
N ALA A 31 -11.85 5.15 -3.69
CA ALA A 31 -11.55 3.74 -3.50
C ALA A 31 -10.16 3.38 -4.03
N ARG A 32 -9.82 3.90 -5.21
CA ARG A 32 -8.50 3.64 -5.80
C ARG A 32 -7.37 4.21 -4.96
N SER A 33 -7.54 5.41 -4.41
CA SER A 33 -6.50 6.02 -3.58
C SER A 33 -6.38 5.40 -2.20
N SER A 34 -7.43 4.75 -1.69
CA SER A 34 -7.38 4.07 -0.40
C SER A 34 -7.01 2.59 -0.51
N LEU A 35 -7.08 2.00 -1.70
CA LEU A 35 -6.67 0.62 -1.91
C LEU A 35 -5.15 0.53 -2.00
N SER A 36 -4.56 -0.16 -1.03
CA SER A 36 -3.16 -0.54 -1.09
C SER A 36 -3.09 -2.00 -1.55
N TYR A 37 -2.37 -2.26 -2.62
CA TYR A 37 -2.18 -3.62 -3.10
C TYR A 37 -1.17 -4.32 -2.20
N TYR A 38 -1.61 -5.42 -1.59
CA TYR A 38 -0.71 -6.26 -0.80
C TYR A 38 -0.05 -7.27 -1.71
N VAL A 39 1.27 -7.20 -1.81
CA VAL A 39 2.04 -8.07 -2.69
C VAL A 39 3.30 -8.54 -1.99
N THR A 40 3.87 -9.61 -2.50
CA THR A 40 5.21 -10.06 -2.12
C THR A 40 6.24 -9.35 -2.98
N PRO A 41 7.53 -9.34 -2.58
CA PRO A 41 8.58 -8.82 -3.46
C PRO A 41 8.62 -9.48 -4.82
N GLU A 42 8.34 -10.78 -4.90
CA GLU A 42 8.28 -11.52 -6.15
C GLU A 42 7.18 -11.02 -7.06
N GLU A 43 5.99 -10.78 -6.51
CA GLU A 43 4.86 -10.24 -7.26
C GLU A 43 5.13 -8.82 -7.72
N PHE A 44 5.73 -8.02 -6.85
CA PHE A 44 6.07 -6.64 -7.21
C PHE A 44 7.08 -6.59 -8.36
N ALA A 45 8.04 -7.49 -8.38
CA ALA A 45 9.04 -7.56 -9.45
C ALA A 45 8.43 -7.85 -10.81
N GLN A 46 7.24 -8.46 -10.84
CA GLN A 46 6.53 -8.78 -12.08
C GLN A 46 5.60 -7.67 -12.56
N GLU A 47 5.43 -6.63 -11.77
CA GLU A 47 4.56 -5.52 -12.15
C GLU A 47 5.16 -4.71 -13.28
N ILE A 48 4.32 -4.40 -14.26
CA ILE A 48 4.76 -3.69 -15.47
C ILE A 48 4.97 -2.20 -15.19
N ASP A 49 4.09 -1.61 -14.39
CA ASP A 49 4.14 -0.18 -14.12
C ASP A 49 3.85 0.09 -12.64
N PRO A 50 4.81 -0.24 -11.74
CA PRO A 50 4.59 -0.09 -10.31
C PRO A 50 4.69 1.36 -9.83
N VAL A 51 5.41 2.21 -10.54
CA VAL A 51 5.75 3.56 -10.09
C VAL A 51 4.52 4.44 -10.00
N GLY A 52 4.42 5.21 -8.94
CA GLY A 52 3.31 6.13 -8.71
C GLY A 52 2.09 5.48 -8.04
N HIS A 53 2.09 4.18 -7.87
CA HIS A 53 1.03 3.47 -7.15
C HIS A 53 1.46 3.18 -5.73
N ARG A 54 0.46 3.07 -4.87
CA ARG A 54 0.68 2.75 -3.46
C ARG A 54 0.65 1.24 -3.28
N TRP A 55 1.67 0.72 -2.64
CA TRP A 55 1.85 -0.71 -2.44
C TRP A 55 2.03 -1.04 -0.97
N ARG A 56 1.60 -2.23 -0.61
CA ARG A 56 1.88 -2.81 0.69
C ARG A 56 2.63 -4.11 0.45
N VAL A 57 3.88 -4.13 0.83
CA VAL A 57 4.78 -5.26 0.55
C VAL A 57 5.26 -5.87 1.86
N GLY A 58 5.12 -7.18 1.97
CA GLY A 58 5.61 -7.93 3.11
C GLY A 58 6.88 -8.70 2.77
N GLY A 59 7.86 -8.64 3.64
CA GLY A 59 9.11 -9.39 3.47
C GLY A 59 9.95 -9.36 4.72
N ARG A 60 11.07 -10.09 4.68
CA ARG A 60 12.02 -10.10 5.80
C ARG A 60 13.15 -9.14 5.53
N VAL A 61 13.54 -8.41 6.56
CA VAL A 61 14.68 -7.49 6.48
C VAL A 61 15.95 -8.30 6.25
N VAL A 62 16.71 -7.94 5.23
CA VAL A 62 17.94 -8.63 4.88
C VAL A 62 19.07 -8.10 5.77
N ASP A 63 19.77 -9.02 6.43
CA ASP A 63 20.91 -8.68 7.28
C ASP A 63 22.00 -7.99 6.47
N GLY A 64 22.61 -6.95 7.05
CA GLY A 64 23.70 -6.21 6.43
C GLY A 64 23.27 -5.15 5.44
N THR A 65 21.96 -4.97 5.22
CA THR A 65 21.44 -3.95 4.26
C THR A 65 20.92 -2.70 4.95
N ILE A 66 20.82 -2.71 6.27
CA ILE A 66 20.25 -1.60 7.03
C ILE A 66 21.24 -0.43 7.03
N VAL A 67 20.81 0.70 6.47
CA VAL A 67 21.56 1.95 6.51
C VAL A 67 20.95 2.86 7.55
N GLU A 68 21.78 3.35 8.47
CA GLU A 68 21.31 4.22 9.53
C GLU A 68 21.86 5.63 9.36
N GLU A 69 21.04 6.61 9.71
CA GLU A 69 21.45 8.01 9.83
C GLU A 69 20.94 8.54 11.16
N GLY A 70 21.84 9.08 11.95
CA GLY A 70 21.49 9.60 13.28
C GLY A 70 20.92 8.54 14.23
N GLY A 71 21.36 7.29 14.09
CA GLY A 71 20.88 6.19 14.92
C GLY A 71 19.53 5.62 14.50
N ARG A 72 19.01 6.06 13.36
CA ARG A 72 17.71 5.61 12.82
C ARG A 72 17.90 4.91 11.48
N PRO A 73 17.29 3.73 11.28
CA PRO A 73 17.29 3.12 9.95
C PRO A 73 16.54 3.99 8.95
N VAL A 74 17.19 4.32 7.83
CA VAL A 74 16.59 5.14 6.77
C VAL A 74 16.45 4.38 5.47
N ARG A 75 17.17 3.26 5.34
CA ARG A 75 17.09 2.40 4.15
C ARG A 75 17.44 0.98 4.55
N PHE A 76 16.74 0.04 3.95
CA PHE A 76 17.03 -1.38 4.14
C PHE A 76 16.42 -2.16 2.99
N ASP A 77 16.87 -3.39 2.81
CA ASP A 77 16.28 -4.30 1.84
C ASP A 77 15.38 -5.29 2.56
N ILE A 78 14.31 -5.68 1.89
CA ILE A 78 13.47 -6.80 2.28
C ILE A 78 13.53 -7.88 1.22
N ALA A 79 13.35 -9.11 1.62
CA ALA A 79 13.35 -10.25 0.71
C ALA A 79 12.08 -11.07 0.90
N GLY A 80 11.54 -11.58 -0.20
CA GLY A 80 10.45 -12.54 -0.18
C GLY A 80 10.94 -13.96 0.02
N GLU A 81 10.01 -14.89 0.03
CA GLU A 81 10.32 -16.31 0.25
C GLU A 81 11.22 -16.91 -0.83
N ALA A 82 11.09 -16.42 -2.05
CA ALA A 82 11.94 -16.87 -3.16
C ALA A 82 13.28 -16.13 -3.24
N GLY A 83 13.53 -15.20 -2.33
CA GLY A 83 14.78 -14.45 -2.29
C GLY A 83 14.79 -13.16 -3.09
N GLU A 84 13.68 -12.79 -3.72
CA GLU A 84 13.59 -11.53 -4.44
C GLU A 84 13.72 -10.37 -3.46
N ARG A 85 14.61 -9.42 -3.78
CA ARG A 85 14.89 -8.30 -2.91
C ARG A 85 14.26 -7.01 -3.41
N MET A 86 13.87 -6.19 -2.45
CA MET A 86 13.39 -4.83 -2.70
C MET A 86 14.08 -3.88 -1.75
N THR A 87 14.36 -2.67 -2.23
CA THR A 87 14.92 -1.61 -1.39
C THR A 87 13.81 -0.74 -0.85
N ILE A 88 13.84 -0.51 0.45
CA ILE A 88 12.88 0.34 1.14
C ILE A 88 13.58 1.58 1.62
N SER A 89 13.06 2.73 1.25
CA SER A 89 13.52 4.04 1.73
C SER A 89 12.52 4.57 2.74
N TYR A 90 12.98 4.89 3.96
CA TYR A 90 12.11 5.33 5.04
C TYR A 90 12.79 6.42 5.89
N PRO A 91 13.10 7.59 5.27
CA PRO A 91 13.93 8.59 5.95
C PRO A 91 13.25 9.29 7.11
N ASP A 92 11.93 9.45 7.07
CA ASP A 92 11.19 10.29 8.03
C ASP A 92 10.34 9.51 9.00
N GLY A 93 10.32 8.21 8.92
CA GLY A 93 9.41 7.41 9.70
C GLY A 93 9.96 6.97 11.04
N ALA A 94 9.05 6.67 11.94
CA ALA A 94 9.39 6.05 13.22
C ALA A 94 9.52 4.53 13.03
N ILE A 95 10.66 3.98 13.41
CA ILE A 95 10.91 2.57 13.30
C ILE A 95 10.37 1.86 14.54
N PRO A 96 9.61 0.77 14.37
CA PRO A 96 9.13 -0.02 15.52
C PRO A 96 10.28 -0.62 16.32
N ASN A 97 10.01 -0.85 17.60
CA ASN A 97 11.04 -1.32 18.54
C ASN A 97 11.68 -2.67 18.21
N LEU A 98 10.96 -3.52 17.51
CA LEU A 98 11.44 -4.86 17.17
C LEU A 98 12.09 -4.95 15.79
N PHE A 99 12.36 -3.80 15.18
CA PHE A 99 13.00 -3.77 13.88
C PHE A 99 14.44 -4.25 13.97
N GLY A 100 14.83 -5.10 13.04
CA GLY A 100 16.17 -5.62 12.97
C GLY A 100 16.31 -6.66 11.85
N PRO A 101 17.50 -7.23 11.69
CA PRO A 101 17.71 -8.28 10.69
C PRO A 101 16.77 -9.45 10.92
N ASN A 102 16.26 -9.99 9.82
CA ASN A 102 15.31 -11.11 9.79
C ASN A 102 13.91 -10.81 10.34
N ALA A 103 13.63 -9.58 10.75
CA ALA A 103 12.28 -9.19 11.14
C ALA A 103 11.36 -9.23 9.92
N PHE A 104 10.16 -9.77 10.09
CA PHE A 104 9.15 -9.71 9.04
C PHE A 104 8.42 -8.38 9.14
N VAL A 105 8.49 -7.61 8.09
CA VAL A 105 7.88 -6.27 8.05
C VAL A 105 6.88 -6.18 6.91
N VAL A 106 5.87 -5.36 7.12
CA VAL A 106 4.96 -4.94 6.06
C VAL A 106 5.19 -3.45 5.84
N VAL A 107 5.60 -3.13 4.64
CA VAL A 107 5.95 -1.76 4.24
C VAL A 107 4.85 -1.22 3.35
N GLU A 108 4.38 -0.03 3.65
CA GLU A 108 3.40 0.66 2.82
C GLU A 108 4.00 1.97 2.31
N GLY A 109 3.87 2.21 1.03
CA GLY A 109 4.36 3.43 0.42
C GLY A 109 4.18 3.46 -1.08
N LEU A 110 4.73 4.48 -1.70
CA LEU A 110 4.70 4.67 -3.14
C LEU A 110 5.91 4.02 -3.78
N ALA A 111 5.69 3.33 -4.89
CA ALA A 111 6.81 2.81 -5.66
C ALA A 111 7.56 3.97 -6.32
N ALA A 112 8.86 4.06 -6.03
CA ALA A 112 9.73 5.10 -6.57
C ALA A 112 10.49 4.63 -7.81
N GLY A 113 10.54 3.32 -8.02
CA GLY A 113 11.22 2.71 -9.16
C GLY A 113 11.07 1.20 -9.12
N PRO A 114 11.64 0.48 -10.07
CA PRO A 114 11.64 -0.99 -10.04
C PRO A 114 12.34 -1.49 -8.77
N GLY A 115 11.61 -2.22 -7.95
CA GLY A 115 12.15 -2.77 -6.71
C GLY A 115 12.48 -1.75 -5.63
N VAL A 116 11.93 -0.53 -5.70
CA VAL A 116 12.15 0.52 -4.70
C VAL A 116 10.82 1.10 -4.24
N ILE A 117 10.64 1.17 -2.94
CA ILE A 117 9.47 1.79 -2.34
C ILE A 117 9.89 2.91 -1.39
N ASP A 118 9.28 4.08 -1.56
CA ASP A 118 9.34 5.17 -0.58
C ASP A 118 8.26 4.91 0.47
N ALA A 119 8.68 4.37 1.61
CA ALA A 119 7.77 3.95 2.65
C ALA A 119 7.21 5.13 3.42
N SER A 120 5.93 5.09 3.68
CA SER A 120 5.25 5.98 4.62
C SER A 120 4.94 5.28 5.94
N SER A 121 4.97 3.96 5.96
CA SER A 121 4.70 3.16 7.15
C SER A 121 5.44 1.84 7.09
N VAL A 122 5.99 1.42 8.21
CA VAL A 122 6.62 0.10 8.37
C VAL A 122 6.04 -0.53 9.63
N ILE A 123 5.50 -1.72 9.49
CA ILE A 123 4.89 -2.47 10.58
C ILE A 123 5.62 -3.80 10.71
N ILE A 124 5.98 -4.16 11.94
CA ILE A 124 6.59 -5.46 12.21
C ILE A 124 5.48 -6.46 12.53
N LYS A 125 5.55 -7.62 11.88
CA LYS A 125 4.63 -8.71 12.15
C LYS A 125 5.34 -9.83 12.89
N HIS A 126 4.70 -10.35 13.91
CA HIS A 126 5.19 -11.51 14.63
C HIS A 126 4.79 -12.78 13.87
N GLU A 127 5.69 -13.76 13.85
CA GLU A 127 5.42 -15.02 13.17
C GLU A 127 4.20 -15.74 13.73
N ASP A 128 3.97 -15.62 15.01
CA ASP A 128 2.83 -16.24 15.68
C ASP A 128 1.50 -15.77 15.11
N GLU A 129 1.42 -14.51 14.71
CA GLU A 129 0.22 -13.97 14.09
C GLU A 129 -0.04 -14.56 12.71
N PHE A 130 1.01 -14.98 12.01
CA PHE A 130 0.88 -15.59 10.71
C PHE A 130 0.51 -17.06 10.78
N LEU A 131 1.10 -17.79 11.74
CA LEU A 131 0.93 -19.23 11.82
C LEU A 131 -0.43 -19.64 12.34
N THR A 132 -1.03 -18.83 13.19
CA THR A 132 -2.28 -19.21 13.83
C THR A 132 -3.51 -18.68 13.14
N GLY A 133 -3.43 -17.55 12.43
CA GLY A 133 -4.61 -16.92 11.85
C GLY A 133 -5.73 -16.65 12.85
N THR A 134 -5.70 -17.27 13.99
CA THR A 134 -6.59 -17.09 15.11
C THR A 134 -5.74 -16.90 16.36
N PRO A 135 -6.13 -15.97 17.25
CA PRO A 135 -5.41 -15.82 18.50
C PRO A 135 -5.50 -17.11 19.30
N THR A 136 -4.37 -17.72 19.54
CA THR A 136 -4.33 -18.90 20.39
C THR A 136 -4.69 -18.46 21.79
N PRO A 137 -5.69 -19.08 22.43
CA PRO A 137 -5.92 -18.79 23.83
C PRO A 137 -4.71 -19.24 24.60
N THR A 138 -4.02 -18.29 25.17
CA THR A 138 -2.94 -18.59 26.09
C THR A 138 -3.54 -19.24 27.32
N SER A 139 -3.26 -20.46 27.45
CA SER A 139 -3.56 -21.18 28.66
C SER A 139 -2.57 -20.78 29.74
#